data_31a2a9a06abae3ef35e89153ab45048d
#
_entry.id   31a2a9a06abae3ef35e89153ab45048d
#
_cell.length_a   1.000
_cell.length_b   1.000
_cell.length_c   1.000
_cell.angle_alpha   90.00
_cell.angle_beta   90.00
_cell.angle_gamma   90.00
#
_symmetry.space_group_name_H-M   'P 1'
#
loop_
_entity.id
_entity.type
_entity.pdbx_description
1 polymer ?
#
loop_
_entity_poly.entity_id
_entity_poly.type
_entity_poly.pdbx_seq_one_letter_code
_entity_poly.pdbx_strand_id
1 'polypeptide(L)'
;MGSSDGPLVVGLDSSTQSCKAIAWSRDGRAVAEGRAPLELMKPRPDYVEQEVTDWWRAATVALRQLVGAVDAKRIAGIAISNQRETVALIDGAGEPIGPASLWLDERAAGLVDRFAAEIGRERLHAITGKPIDVTPVVYRLKWLRENEPKRLDHAKKILDVHGYLTLKLTGTPSASWTSADPFGLFDISRKAWSQPLLDHLGIKPSQLPNAVRSGTRVGTVHAAAAAATGLAEGTPVIAAGGDGQCAGLGVNAMRDGVVYLNLGTAIIAGIWSREPVVGAFWRTMTSPTGDGYFLEAVQRAGVYFVNWFVDMFAGGRPDPAIFDRLEREAAAVPIGSDGLLAGTTLVGCMDPHWDPSARASFIGMHPSHTLGHFYRAGLEAMTLQTARALEEMRSHGLSPAQMVAIGGGANSKLWTKMIADATGISIHKGHNAEASSLGAAISAAVGIGWFESFAEAADAMTSIAETIEPDPRSREAWDALSARQAKVFPATQFAWRN
;
A
#
# COMPACT_ATOMS: atom_id res chain seq x y z
N MET A 1 24.37 24.16 -6.02
CA MET A 1 23.94 23.89 -7.40
C MET A 1 24.46 22.50 -7.77
N GLY A 2 23.64 21.45 -7.60
CA GLY A 2 24.01 20.10 -8.02
C GLY A 2 24.06 20.08 -9.55
N SER A 3 25.13 19.52 -10.13
CA SER A 3 25.29 19.42 -11.58
C SER A 3 24.12 18.64 -12.18
N SER A 4 23.47 19.15 -13.22
CA SER A 4 22.42 18.47 -14.00
C SER A 4 22.88 17.13 -14.61
N ASP A 5 24.14 16.78 -14.50
CA ASP A 5 24.81 15.67 -15.20
C ASP A 5 25.26 14.51 -14.30
N GLY A 6 24.88 14.49 -13.02
CA GLY A 6 25.24 13.41 -12.09
C GLY A 6 24.55 12.06 -12.39
N PRO A 7 25.05 10.96 -11.78
CA PRO A 7 24.41 9.66 -11.91
C PRO A 7 23.01 9.66 -11.27
N LEU A 8 22.14 8.76 -11.74
CA LEU A 8 20.72 8.65 -11.35
C LEU A 8 20.39 7.23 -10.91
N VAL A 9 19.41 7.07 -10.04
CA VAL A 9 18.77 5.79 -9.74
C VAL A 9 17.33 5.81 -10.22
N VAL A 10 16.81 4.67 -10.65
CA VAL A 10 15.41 4.56 -11.10
C VAL A 10 14.58 3.82 -10.07
N GLY A 11 13.49 4.45 -9.63
CA GLY A 11 12.39 3.78 -8.96
C GLY A 11 11.31 3.42 -9.99
N LEU A 12 11.11 2.14 -10.24
CA LEU A 12 10.03 1.62 -11.09
C LEU A 12 8.87 1.20 -10.20
N ASP A 13 7.77 1.94 -10.24
CA ASP A 13 6.56 1.64 -9.47
C ASP A 13 5.49 1.01 -10.38
N SER A 14 5.24 -0.29 -10.22
CA SER A 14 4.18 -1.02 -10.94
C SER A 14 2.97 -1.19 -10.02
N SER A 15 2.13 -0.18 -9.97
CA SER A 15 0.90 -0.14 -9.19
C SER A 15 -0.28 -0.81 -9.93
N THR A 16 -1.49 -0.76 -9.35
CA THR A 16 -2.66 -1.46 -9.90
C THR A 16 -3.12 -0.92 -11.26
N GLN A 17 -3.01 0.39 -11.49
CA GLN A 17 -3.56 1.05 -12.69
C GLN A 17 -2.50 1.64 -13.62
N SER A 18 -1.24 1.67 -13.20
CA SER A 18 -0.16 2.21 -14.02
C SER A 18 1.19 1.70 -13.58
N CYS A 19 2.14 1.72 -14.50
CA CYS A 19 3.56 1.59 -14.21
C CYS A 19 4.24 2.93 -14.46
N LYS A 20 5.04 3.40 -13.47
CA LYS A 20 5.82 4.63 -13.53
C LYS A 20 7.30 4.32 -13.37
N ALA A 21 8.14 4.92 -14.17
CA ALA A 21 9.58 4.90 -14.01
C ALA A 21 10.04 6.35 -13.76
N ILE A 22 10.70 6.60 -12.63
CA ILE A 22 11.22 7.93 -12.30
C ILE A 22 12.71 7.82 -12.02
N ALA A 23 13.50 8.68 -12.67
CA ALA A 23 14.91 8.84 -12.42
C ALA A 23 15.13 9.89 -11.33
N TRP A 24 15.82 9.49 -10.27
CA TRP A 24 16.08 10.31 -9.08
C TRP A 24 17.55 10.63 -8.95
N SER A 25 17.84 11.89 -8.64
CA SER A 25 19.19 12.33 -8.25
C SER A 25 19.50 11.92 -6.80
N ARG A 26 20.76 12.02 -6.40
CA ARG A 26 21.23 11.65 -5.06
C ARG A 26 20.57 12.48 -3.93
N ASP A 27 20.08 13.66 -4.24
CA ASP A 27 19.33 14.54 -3.33
C ASP A 27 17.81 14.36 -3.39
N GLY A 28 17.31 13.27 -4.02
CA GLY A 28 15.88 12.94 -4.07
C GLY A 28 15.05 13.82 -5.01
N ARG A 29 15.66 14.50 -5.98
CA ARG A 29 14.94 15.28 -6.98
C ARG A 29 14.61 14.39 -8.18
N ALA A 30 13.35 14.39 -8.60
CA ALA A 30 12.90 13.75 -9.84
C ALA A 30 13.49 14.50 -11.06
N VAL A 31 14.19 13.77 -11.93
CA VAL A 31 14.89 14.34 -13.11
C VAL A 31 14.14 14.02 -14.39
N ALA A 32 13.60 12.80 -14.50
CA ALA A 32 12.82 12.36 -15.65
C ALA A 32 11.77 11.34 -15.21
N GLU A 33 10.68 11.27 -15.95
CA GLU A 33 9.57 10.35 -15.69
C GLU A 33 9.11 9.70 -16.99
N GLY A 34 8.65 8.45 -16.88
CA GLY A 34 7.86 7.78 -17.91
C GLY A 34 6.71 7.02 -17.25
N ARG A 35 5.59 6.88 -17.98
CA ARG A 35 4.36 6.27 -17.43
C ARG A 35 3.62 5.48 -18.50
N ALA A 36 3.02 4.36 -18.09
CA ALA A 36 2.11 3.58 -18.93
C ALA A 36 0.92 3.05 -18.10
N PRO A 37 -0.29 3.01 -18.66
CA PRO A 37 -1.47 2.46 -17.99
C PRO A 37 -1.40 0.94 -17.92
N LEU A 38 -2.09 0.40 -16.90
CA LEU A 38 -2.42 -1.01 -16.72
C LEU A 38 -3.94 -1.14 -16.64
N GLU A 39 -4.48 -2.12 -17.34
CA GLU A 39 -5.92 -2.36 -17.40
C GLU A 39 -6.34 -3.43 -16.38
N LEU A 40 -7.53 -3.26 -15.81
CA LEU A 40 -8.17 -4.22 -14.93
C LEU A 40 -9.23 -5.00 -15.70
N MET A 41 -9.24 -6.31 -15.53
CA MET A 41 -10.28 -7.19 -16.05
C MET A 41 -11.20 -7.64 -14.92
N LYS A 42 -12.51 -7.67 -15.16
CA LYS A 42 -13.52 -8.16 -14.24
C LYS A 42 -14.40 -9.18 -14.95
N PRO A 43 -13.89 -10.40 -15.21
CA PRO A 43 -14.65 -11.42 -15.94
C PRO A 43 -15.88 -11.92 -15.17
N ARG A 44 -15.90 -11.75 -13.85
CA ARG A 44 -17.04 -12.02 -12.94
C ARG A 44 -17.04 -10.97 -11.81
N PRO A 45 -18.15 -10.81 -11.08
CA PRO A 45 -18.26 -9.77 -10.04
C PRO A 45 -17.17 -9.82 -8.95
N ASP A 46 -16.76 -11.03 -8.56
CA ASP A 46 -15.79 -11.33 -7.52
C ASP A 46 -14.36 -11.57 -8.06
N TYR A 47 -14.15 -11.48 -9.38
CA TYR A 47 -12.85 -11.68 -10.02
C TYR A 47 -12.26 -10.34 -10.44
N VAL A 48 -11.03 -10.10 -10.03
CA VAL A 48 -10.24 -8.93 -10.51
C VAL A 48 -8.87 -9.42 -10.97
N GLU A 49 -8.61 -9.25 -12.25
CA GLU A 49 -7.48 -9.84 -12.95
C GLU A 49 -6.72 -8.82 -13.78
N GLN A 50 -5.48 -9.15 -14.13
CA GLN A 50 -4.65 -8.45 -15.12
C GLN A 50 -3.92 -9.45 -16.02
N GLU A 51 -3.69 -9.06 -17.27
CA GLU A 51 -2.74 -9.77 -18.13
C GLU A 51 -1.33 -9.58 -17.59
N VAL A 52 -0.67 -10.71 -17.27
CA VAL A 52 0.68 -10.68 -16.67
C VAL A 52 1.70 -10.02 -17.58
N THR A 53 1.57 -10.24 -18.90
CA THR A 53 2.45 -9.65 -19.91
C THR A 53 2.34 -8.13 -19.98
N ASP A 54 1.22 -7.56 -19.54
CA ASP A 54 1.02 -6.11 -19.49
C ASP A 54 1.91 -5.43 -18.47
N TRP A 55 2.30 -6.10 -17.39
CA TRP A 55 3.27 -5.56 -16.44
C TRP A 55 4.61 -5.26 -17.12
N TRP A 56 5.09 -6.22 -17.93
CA TRP A 56 6.34 -6.01 -18.68
C TRP A 56 6.17 -4.98 -19.79
N ARG A 57 5.07 -5.02 -20.53
CA ARG A 57 4.75 -4.02 -21.56
C ARG A 57 4.74 -2.60 -20.96
N ALA A 58 4.02 -2.41 -19.86
CA ALA A 58 3.92 -1.09 -19.21
C ALA A 58 5.27 -0.62 -18.65
N ALA A 59 6.03 -1.52 -18.00
CA ALA A 59 7.38 -1.22 -17.53
C ALA A 59 8.32 -0.82 -18.68
N THR A 60 8.27 -1.53 -19.81
CA THR A 60 9.07 -1.22 -21.01
C THR A 60 8.71 0.15 -21.58
N VAL A 61 7.42 0.47 -21.69
CA VAL A 61 6.96 1.78 -22.18
C VAL A 61 7.43 2.90 -21.27
N ALA A 62 7.22 2.76 -19.95
CA ALA A 62 7.63 3.75 -18.96
C ALA A 62 9.16 3.98 -18.97
N LEU A 63 9.95 2.88 -19.02
CA LEU A 63 11.41 2.98 -19.06
C LEU A 63 11.92 3.60 -20.36
N ARG A 64 11.32 3.29 -21.52
CA ARG A 64 11.68 3.92 -22.79
C ARG A 64 11.41 5.43 -22.80
N GLN A 65 10.28 5.86 -22.22
CA GLN A 65 9.99 7.29 -22.08
C GLN A 65 11.04 7.97 -21.22
N LEU A 66 11.41 7.35 -20.07
CA LEU A 66 12.41 7.85 -19.16
C LEU A 66 13.79 7.98 -19.84
N VAL A 67 14.28 6.95 -20.51
CA VAL A 67 15.59 6.99 -21.19
C VAL A 67 15.59 7.85 -22.46
N GLY A 68 14.42 8.20 -22.98
CA GLY A 68 14.27 9.24 -24.00
C GLY A 68 14.54 10.65 -23.51
N ALA A 69 14.43 10.87 -22.17
CA ALA A 69 14.66 12.16 -21.53
C ALA A 69 16.01 12.29 -20.82
N VAL A 70 16.69 11.16 -20.52
CA VAL A 70 18.01 11.14 -19.89
C VAL A 70 18.92 10.08 -20.52
N ASP A 71 20.23 10.33 -20.52
CA ASP A 71 21.19 9.32 -21.00
C ASP A 71 21.13 8.06 -20.12
N ALA A 72 20.85 6.90 -20.74
CA ALA A 72 20.81 5.61 -20.08
C ALA A 72 22.09 5.25 -19.30
N LYS A 73 23.25 5.77 -19.73
CA LYS A 73 24.55 5.57 -19.06
C LYS A 73 24.61 6.26 -17.69
N ARG A 74 23.75 7.23 -17.42
CA ARG A 74 23.65 7.89 -16.11
C ARG A 74 22.88 7.03 -15.11
N ILE A 75 22.12 6.03 -15.54
CA ILE A 75 21.33 5.17 -14.66
C ILE A 75 22.26 4.16 -13.99
N ALA A 76 22.61 4.42 -12.74
CA ALA A 76 23.52 3.60 -11.95
C ALA A 76 22.85 2.35 -11.35
N GLY A 77 21.51 2.33 -11.23
CA GLY A 77 20.74 1.19 -10.74
C GLY A 77 19.24 1.43 -10.84
N ILE A 78 18.48 0.34 -10.82
CA ILE A 78 17.01 0.34 -10.82
C ILE A 78 16.48 -0.56 -9.71
N ALA A 79 15.40 -0.14 -9.05
CA ALA A 79 14.67 -0.98 -8.12
C ALA A 79 13.16 -0.89 -8.35
N ILE A 80 12.42 -1.91 -7.92
CA ILE A 80 11.01 -2.11 -8.25
C ILE A 80 10.15 -1.99 -6.99
N SER A 81 9.21 -1.03 -7.01
CA SER A 81 8.03 -0.99 -6.16
C SER A 81 6.86 -1.66 -6.89
N ASN A 82 6.01 -2.38 -6.17
CA ASN A 82 4.93 -3.14 -6.79
C ASN A 82 3.65 -3.17 -5.97
N GLN A 83 2.48 -3.23 -6.66
CA GLN A 83 1.23 -3.60 -6.02
C GLN A 83 1.38 -4.93 -5.28
N ARG A 84 0.81 -5.01 -4.09
CA ARG A 84 0.92 -6.18 -3.21
C ARG A 84 -0.24 -7.16 -3.43
N GLU A 85 -0.17 -8.30 -2.77
CA GLU A 85 -1.22 -9.35 -2.77
C GLU A 85 -1.72 -9.70 -4.19
N THR A 86 -0.84 -9.68 -5.17
CA THR A 86 -1.12 -10.00 -6.57
C THR A 86 -0.26 -11.18 -6.99
N VAL A 87 -0.82 -12.17 -7.69
CA VAL A 87 -0.12 -13.41 -8.03
C VAL A 87 -0.36 -13.84 -9.46
N ALA A 88 0.74 -14.26 -10.10
CA ALA A 88 0.79 -14.88 -11.43
C ALA A 88 1.40 -16.29 -11.36
N LEU A 89 0.90 -17.18 -12.18
CA LEU A 89 1.45 -18.52 -12.41
C LEU A 89 2.25 -18.52 -13.69
N ILE A 90 3.49 -19.00 -13.63
CA ILE A 90 4.46 -18.98 -14.75
C ILE A 90 4.91 -20.40 -15.06
N ASP A 91 4.96 -20.75 -16.33
CA ASP A 91 5.38 -22.06 -16.81
C ASP A 91 6.93 -22.23 -16.87
N GLY A 92 7.40 -23.35 -17.43
CA GLY A 92 8.82 -23.66 -17.57
C GLY A 92 9.55 -22.85 -18.64
N ALA A 93 8.83 -22.19 -19.53
CA ALA A 93 9.38 -21.30 -20.56
C ALA A 93 9.47 -19.84 -20.06
N GLY A 94 8.91 -19.55 -18.86
CA GLY A 94 8.82 -18.20 -18.31
C GLY A 94 7.60 -17.43 -18.79
N GLU A 95 6.61 -18.14 -19.36
CA GLU A 95 5.38 -17.53 -19.87
C GLU A 95 4.21 -17.70 -18.87
N PRO A 96 3.28 -16.73 -18.81
CA PRO A 96 2.11 -16.79 -17.92
C PRO A 96 1.16 -17.94 -18.26
N ILE A 97 0.65 -18.61 -17.23
CA ILE A 97 -0.42 -19.59 -17.31
C ILE A 97 -1.75 -18.91 -17.00
N GLY A 98 -2.23 -18.07 -17.93
CA GLY A 98 -3.41 -17.24 -17.77
C GLY A 98 -3.18 -15.97 -16.94
N PRO A 99 -4.28 -15.21 -16.65
CA PRO A 99 -4.17 -13.93 -15.99
C PRO A 99 -3.73 -14.04 -14.53
N ALA A 100 -3.18 -12.93 -14.01
CA ALA A 100 -2.89 -12.77 -12.60
C ALA A 100 -4.16 -12.42 -11.83
N SER A 101 -4.30 -12.92 -10.59
CA SER A 101 -5.33 -12.44 -9.67
C SER A 101 -4.77 -11.35 -8.75
N LEU A 102 -5.53 -10.26 -8.59
CA LEU A 102 -5.11 -9.07 -7.86
C LEU A 102 -5.57 -9.07 -6.41
N TRP A 103 -5.08 -8.11 -5.63
CA TRP A 103 -5.46 -7.89 -4.23
C TRP A 103 -6.97 -7.58 -4.03
N LEU A 104 -7.64 -7.11 -5.09
CA LEU A 104 -9.09 -6.83 -5.13
C LEU A 104 -9.93 -8.08 -5.42
N ASP A 105 -9.31 -9.21 -5.76
CA ASP A 105 -9.99 -10.43 -6.15
C ASP A 105 -10.55 -11.16 -4.92
N GLU A 106 -11.86 -11.32 -4.88
CA GLU A 106 -12.60 -11.90 -3.76
C GLU A 106 -13.12 -13.32 -4.05
N ARG A 107 -12.68 -13.99 -5.16
CA ARG A 107 -13.11 -15.36 -5.50
C ARG A 107 -12.88 -16.39 -4.38
N ALA A 108 -11.92 -16.12 -3.50
CA ALA A 108 -11.58 -16.99 -2.39
C ALA A 108 -12.33 -16.66 -1.08
N ALA A 109 -13.23 -15.67 -1.05
CA ALA A 109 -13.86 -15.20 0.18
C ALA A 109 -14.58 -16.34 0.95
N GLY A 110 -15.28 -17.22 0.25
CA GLY A 110 -16.01 -18.34 0.86
C GLY A 110 -15.15 -19.42 1.54
N LEU A 111 -13.83 -19.40 1.37
CA LEU A 111 -12.93 -20.38 1.99
C LEU A 111 -12.04 -19.82 3.09
N VAL A 112 -12.03 -18.49 3.29
CA VAL A 112 -11.11 -17.81 4.21
C VAL A 112 -11.22 -18.37 5.64
N ASP A 113 -12.42 -18.42 6.19
CA ASP A 113 -12.65 -18.88 7.56
C ASP A 113 -12.32 -20.37 7.73
N ARG A 114 -12.69 -21.21 6.74
CA ARG A 114 -12.38 -22.65 6.75
C ARG A 114 -10.87 -22.87 6.73
N PHE A 115 -10.15 -22.24 5.81
CA PHE A 115 -8.70 -22.37 5.73
C PHE A 115 -8.00 -21.86 7.01
N ALA A 116 -8.44 -20.74 7.55
CA ALA A 116 -7.90 -20.23 8.80
C ALA A 116 -8.15 -21.20 9.98
N ALA A 117 -9.30 -21.87 10.01
CA ALA A 117 -9.60 -22.90 11.00
C ALA A 117 -8.75 -24.18 10.82
N GLU A 118 -8.49 -24.60 9.56
CA GLU A 118 -7.63 -25.76 9.23
C GLU A 118 -6.18 -25.56 9.76
N ILE A 119 -5.64 -24.34 9.69
CA ILE A 119 -4.29 -24.00 10.17
C ILE A 119 -4.27 -23.65 11.67
N GLY A 120 -5.39 -23.14 12.19
CA GLY A 120 -5.52 -22.45 13.47
C GLY A 120 -5.37 -20.93 13.28
N ARG A 121 -6.46 -20.18 13.53
CA ARG A 121 -6.55 -18.72 13.26
C ARG A 121 -5.40 -17.91 13.88
N GLU A 122 -5.14 -18.13 15.16
CA GLU A 122 -4.07 -17.45 15.89
C GLU A 122 -2.69 -17.81 15.33
N ARG A 123 -2.49 -19.10 15.02
CA ARG A 123 -1.23 -19.59 14.45
C ARG A 123 -0.97 -18.98 13.07
N LEU A 124 -1.99 -18.93 12.21
CA LEU A 124 -1.89 -18.31 10.87
C LEU A 124 -1.55 -16.83 10.99
N HIS A 125 -2.24 -16.11 11.88
CA HIS A 125 -1.96 -14.70 12.16
C HIS A 125 -0.54 -14.48 12.70
N ALA A 126 -0.08 -15.28 13.66
CA ALA A 126 1.26 -15.19 14.23
C ALA A 126 2.37 -15.46 13.19
N ILE A 127 2.18 -16.45 12.30
CA ILE A 127 3.16 -16.76 11.24
C ILE A 127 3.22 -15.62 10.22
N THR A 128 2.06 -15.15 9.75
CA THR A 128 1.97 -14.27 8.58
C THR A 128 1.95 -12.78 8.93
N GLY A 129 1.61 -12.43 10.18
CA GLY A 129 1.34 -11.06 10.61
C GLY A 129 0.06 -10.47 10.02
N LYS A 130 -0.73 -11.27 9.30
CA LYS A 130 -1.94 -10.80 8.61
C LYS A 130 -3.17 -11.26 9.38
N PRO A 131 -4.08 -10.36 9.77
CA PRO A 131 -5.42 -10.72 10.22
C PRO A 131 -6.13 -11.61 9.18
N ILE A 132 -7.15 -12.34 9.62
CA ILE A 132 -7.90 -13.23 8.73
C ILE A 132 -8.79 -12.36 7.82
N ASP A 133 -8.39 -12.26 6.56
CA ASP A 133 -9.03 -11.45 5.52
C ASP A 133 -8.77 -12.09 4.14
N VAL A 134 -9.58 -11.81 3.15
CA VAL A 134 -9.47 -12.40 1.79
C VAL A 134 -8.26 -11.92 1.00
N THR A 135 -7.67 -10.79 1.40
CA THR A 135 -6.63 -10.08 0.63
C THR A 135 -5.33 -10.88 0.42
N PRO A 136 -4.75 -11.60 1.42
CA PRO A 136 -3.52 -12.37 1.21
C PRO A 136 -3.64 -13.43 0.12
N VAL A 137 -2.57 -13.60 -0.66
CA VAL A 137 -2.50 -14.52 -1.81
C VAL A 137 -2.79 -15.97 -1.44
N VAL A 138 -2.46 -16.40 -0.21
CA VAL A 138 -2.63 -17.75 0.30
C VAL A 138 -4.04 -18.31 0.05
N TYR A 139 -5.07 -17.47 0.19
CA TYR A 139 -6.45 -17.87 -0.01
C TYR A 139 -6.77 -18.13 -1.49
N ARG A 140 -6.24 -17.33 -2.41
CA ARG A 140 -6.37 -17.56 -3.85
C ARG A 140 -5.58 -18.79 -4.32
N LEU A 141 -4.44 -19.08 -3.70
CA LEU A 141 -3.71 -20.32 -3.97
C LEU A 141 -4.46 -21.56 -3.42
N LYS A 142 -5.10 -21.44 -2.25
CA LYS A 142 -6.01 -22.49 -1.74
C LYS A 142 -7.19 -22.70 -2.68
N TRP A 143 -7.79 -21.61 -3.18
CA TRP A 143 -8.87 -21.67 -4.16
C TRP A 143 -8.42 -22.37 -5.45
N LEU A 144 -7.24 -22.04 -5.99
CA LEU A 144 -6.65 -22.70 -7.14
C LEU A 144 -6.40 -24.19 -6.88
N ARG A 145 -5.90 -24.55 -5.69
CA ARG A 145 -5.70 -25.95 -5.31
C ARG A 145 -6.99 -26.75 -5.33
N GLU A 146 -8.11 -26.16 -4.94
CA GLU A 146 -9.42 -26.85 -4.89
C GLU A 146 -10.14 -26.84 -6.24
N ASN A 147 -10.04 -25.76 -7.02
CA ASN A 147 -10.84 -25.55 -8.23
C ASN A 147 -10.07 -25.76 -9.53
N GLU A 148 -8.77 -25.44 -9.56
CA GLU A 148 -7.90 -25.51 -10.74
C GLU A 148 -6.56 -26.18 -10.43
N PRO A 149 -6.53 -27.38 -9.80
CA PRO A 149 -5.29 -28.01 -9.32
C PRO A 149 -4.26 -28.23 -10.44
N LYS A 150 -4.70 -28.59 -11.64
CA LYS A 150 -3.82 -28.79 -12.79
C LYS A 150 -3.07 -27.52 -13.19
N ARG A 151 -3.72 -26.35 -13.08
CA ARG A 151 -3.11 -25.06 -13.39
C ARG A 151 -2.01 -24.73 -12.38
N LEU A 152 -2.26 -24.97 -11.09
CA LEU A 152 -1.27 -24.76 -10.04
C LEU A 152 -0.10 -25.76 -10.13
N ASP A 153 -0.37 -27.03 -10.46
CA ASP A 153 0.67 -28.06 -10.62
C ASP A 153 1.54 -27.83 -11.86
N HIS A 154 1.00 -27.23 -12.91
CA HIS A 154 1.74 -26.88 -14.14
C HIS A 154 2.68 -25.70 -13.90
N ALA A 155 2.36 -24.82 -12.96
CA ALA A 155 3.19 -23.65 -12.65
C ALA A 155 4.58 -24.07 -12.15
N LYS A 156 5.61 -23.58 -12.81
CA LYS A 156 7.01 -23.73 -12.39
C LYS A 156 7.41 -22.60 -11.45
N LYS A 157 6.75 -21.44 -11.59
CA LYS A 157 6.94 -20.31 -10.68
C LYS A 157 5.58 -19.70 -10.33
N ILE A 158 5.47 -19.23 -9.09
CA ILE A 158 4.36 -18.48 -8.51
C ILE A 158 4.97 -17.14 -8.11
N LEU A 159 4.66 -16.09 -8.87
CA LEU A 159 5.34 -14.80 -8.77
C LEU A 159 4.34 -13.67 -8.48
N ASP A 160 4.80 -12.69 -7.73
CA ASP A 160 4.21 -11.36 -7.70
C ASP A 160 4.70 -10.50 -8.87
N VAL A 161 4.27 -9.25 -8.92
CA VAL A 161 4.72 -8.30 -9.96
C VAL A 161 6.23 -8.06 -9.87
N HIS A 162 6.80 -7.94 -8.65
CA HIS A 162 8.23 -7.77 -8.44
C HIS A 162 9.02 -8.96 -9.00
N GLY A 163 8.60 -10.18 -8.64
CA GLY A 163 9.25 -11.42 -9.11
C GLY A 163 9.18 -11.58 -10.63
N TYR A 164 8.05 -11.21 -11.25
CA TYR A 164 7.91 -11.24 -12.70
C TYR A 164 8.78 -10.19 -13.40
N LEU A 165 8.79 -8.95 -12.92
CA LEU A 165 9.61 -7.88 -13.50
C LEU A 165 11.11 -8.16 -13.31
N THR A 166 11.53 -8.72 -12.16
CA THR A 166 12.93 -9.14 -11.98
C THR A 166 13.30 -10.28 -12.92
N LEU A 167 12.40 -11.25 -13.14
CA LEU A 167 12.61 -12.30 -14.16
C LEU A 167 12.83 -11.69 -15.56
N LYS A 168 11.99 -10.74 -15.97
CA LYS A 168 12.09 -10.09 -17.29
C LYS A 168 13.32 -9.19 -17.42
N LEU A 169 13.80 -8.57 -16.34
CA LEU A 169 14.99 -7.71 -16.38
C LEU A 169 16.30 -8.49 -16.30
N THR A 170 16.33 -9.58 -15.50
CA THR A 170 17.60 -10.26 -15.14
C THR A 170 17.68 -11.72 -15.57
N GLY A 171 16.58 -12.31 -16.04
CA GLY A 171 16.48 -13.74 -16.33
C GLY A 171 16.27 -14.64 -15.11
N THR A 172 16.24 -14.06 -13.88
CA THR A 172 16.04 -14.82 -12.63
C THR A 172 14.99 -14.15 -11.77
N PRO A 173 13.92 -14.87 -11.33
CA PRO A 173 12.91 -14.29 -10.48
C PRO A 173 13.40 -14.14 -9.04
N SER A 174 13.22 -12.95 -8.47
CA SER A 174 13.53 -12.65 -7.06
C SER A 174 12.42 -11.81 -6.46
N ALA A 175 12.06 -12.03 -5.20
CA ALA A 175 11.17 -11.18 -4.44
C ALA A 175 11.93 -10.51 -3.30
N SER A 176 11.56 -9.28 -2.93
CA SER A 176 11.98 -8.75 -1.64
C SER A 176 11.14 -9.38 -0.52
N TRP A 177 11.62 -9.32 0.72
CA TRP A 177 10.81 -9.74 1.86
C TRP A 177 9.46 -9.00 1.91
N THR A 178 9.46 -7.70 1.56
CA THR A 178 8.25 -6.86 1.54
C THR A 178 7.30 -7.14 0.37
N SER A 179 7.75 -7.84 -0.65
CA SER A 179 6.90 -8.38 -1.72
C SER A 179 6.45 -9.82 -1.43
N ALA A 180 7.25 -10.59 -0.67
CA ALA A 180 6.93 -11.97 -0.30
C ALA A 180 5.92 -12.05 0.86
N ASP A 181 6.02 -11.18 1.86
CA ASP A 181 5.18 -11.26 3.05
C ASP A 181 3.68 -11.07 2.78
N PRO A 182 3.22 -10.24 1.81
CA PRO A 182 1.80 -10.10 1.48
C PRO A 182 1.16 -11.37 0.92
N PHE A 183 1.96 -12.36 0.52
CA PHE A 183 1.43 -13.65 0.08
C PHE A 183 0.64 -14.39 1.17
N GLY A 184 0.90 -14.09 2.48
CA GLY A 184 0.34 -14.89 3.56
C GLY A 184 0.92 -16.30 3.61
N LEU A 185 2.08 -16.52 2.97
CA LEU A 185 2.89 -17.74 2.98
C LEU A 185 4.28 -17.52 3.59
N PHE A 186 4.55 -16.29 4.00
CA PHE A 186 5.84 -15.86 4.52
C PHE A 186 5.80 -15.81 6.05
N ASP A 187 6.74 -16.47 6.72
CA ASP A 187 6.93 -16.37 8.15
C ASP A 187 7.69 -15.08 8.44
N ILE A 188 6.98 -14.08 8.96
CA ILE A 188 7.53 -12.74 9.17
C ILE A 188 8.65 -12.72 10.21
N SER A 189 8.62 -13.63 11.18
CA SER A 189 9.64 -13.71 12.25
C SER A 189 10.93 -14.33 11.71
N ARG A 190 10.82 -15.37 10.86
CA ARG A 190 11.94 -16.05 10.23
C ARG A 190 12.44 -15.37 8.98
N LYS A 191 11.63 -14.45 8.40
CA LYS A 191 11.87 -13.78 7.11
C LYS A 191 12.13 -14.79 5.98
N ALA A 192 11.27 -15.80 5.91
CA ALA A 192 11.36 -16.93 4.99
C ALA A 192 9.96 -17.47 4.62
N TRP A 193 9.86 -18.17 3.51
CA TRP A 193 8.66 -18.91 3.15
C TRP A 193 8.32 -19.96 4.22
N SER A 194 7.07 -20.02 4.66
CA SER A 194 6.60 -20.91 5.72
C SER A 194 6.39 -22.33 5.18
N GLN A 195 7.32 -23.24 5.46
CA GLN A 195 7.21 -24.63 5.00
C GLN A 195 5.89 -25.29 5.42
N PRO A 196 5.35 -25.14 6.65
CA PRO A 196 4.06 -25.70 7.03
C PRO A 196 2.89 -25.22 6.15
N LEU A 197 2.88 -23.95 5.74
CA LEU A 197 1.83 -23.41 4.86
C LEU A 197 2.00 -23.90 3.43
N LEU A 198 3.24 -24.00 2.95
CA LEU A 198 3.54 -24.57 1.62
C LEU A 198 3.11 -26.03 1.52
N ASP A 199 3.43 -26.85 2.54
CA ASP A 199 3.06 -28.27 2.59
C ASP A 199 1.54 -28.42 2.59
N HIS A 200 0.81 -27.58 3.33
CA HIS A 200 -0.65 -27.61 3.38
C HIS A 200 -1.30 -27.33 2.00
N LEU A 201 -0.66 -26.48 1.19
CA LEU A 201 -1.10 -26.15 -0.17
C LEU A 201 -0.53 -27.09 -1.25
N GLY A 202 0.40 -27.96 -0.91
CA GLY A 202 1.15 -28.79 -1.88
C GLY A 202 2.00 -27.95 -2.83
N ILE A 203 2.54 -26.81 -2.34
CA ILE A 203 3.43 -25.91 -3.09
C ILE A 203 4.87 -26.24 -2.74
N LYS A 204 5.70 -26.42 -3.75
CA LYS A 204 7.14 -26.69 -3.55
C LYS A 204 7.89 -25.36 -3.36
N PRO A 205 8.87 -25.28 -2.46
CA PRO A 205 9.72 -24.08 -2.33
C PRO A 205 10.34 -23.61 -3.64
N SER A 206 10.67 -24.54 -4.55
CA SER A 206 11.22 -24.24 -5.88
C SER A 206 10.26 -23.49 -6.82
N GLN A 207 8.95 -23.48 -6.51
CA GLN A 207 7.96 -22.72 -7.29
C GLN A 207 7.91 -21.24 -6.87
N LEU A 208 8.45 -20.89 -5.69
CA LEU A 208 8.50 -19.52 -5.21
C LEU A 208 9.83 -18.84 -5.61
N PRO A 209 9.85 -17.51 -5.74
CA PRO A 209 11.08 -16.77 -5.97
C PRO A 209 11.97 -16.80 -4.73
N ASN A 210 13.28 -16.61 -4.92
CA ASN A 210 14.16 -16.36 -3.78
C ASN A 210 13.79 -15.04 -3.13
N ALA A 211 13.47 -15.07 -1.82
CA ALA A 211 13.11 -13.89 -1.05
C ALA A 211 14.35 -13.29 -0.39
N VAL A 212 14.65 -12.03 -0.72
CA VAL A 212 15.83 -11.32 -0.25
C VAL A 212 15.47 -10.03 0.50
N ARG A 213 16.39 -9.50 1.28
CA ARG A 213 16.28 -8.18 1.90
C ARG A 213 16.22 -7.10 0.82
N SER A 214 15.41 -6.05 1.01
CA SER A 214 15.45 -4.86 0.15
C SER A 214 16.85 -4.24 0.17
N GLY A 215 17.26 -3.59 -0.93
CA GLY A 215 18.64 -3.14 -1.13
C GLY A 215 19.59 -4.23 -1.64
N THR A 216 19.17 -5.50 -1.69
CA THR A 216 20.00 -6.58 -2.26
C THR A 216 20.02 -6.49 -3.78
N ARG A 217 21.22 -6.57 -4.38
CA ARG A 217 21.36 -6.72 -5.83
C ARG A 217 20.90 -8.10 -6.26
N VAL A 218 19.84 -8.17 -7.08
CA VAL A 218 19.23 -9.42 -7.54
C VAL A 218 19.69 -9.84 -8.94
N GLY A 219 20.43 -9.00 -9.62
CA GLY A 219 21.00 -9.26 -10.94
C GLY A 219 21.37 -7.98 -11.66
N THR A 220 21.48 -8.08 -12.98
CA THR A 220 21.70 -6.96 -13.89
C THR A 220 20.78 -7.06 -15.09
N VAL A 221 20.48 -5.94 -15.69
CA VAL A 221 19.74 -5.89 -16.96
C VAL A 221 20.51 -6.67 -18.03
N HIS A 222 19.89 -7.74 -18.55
CA HIS A 222 20.49 -8.54 -19.61
C HIS A 222 20.23 -7.93 -21.00
N ALA A 223 20.96 -8.39 -22.04
CA ALA A 223 20.93 -7.82 -23.38
C ALA A 223 19.52 -7.66 -23.98
N ALA A 224 18.64 -8.66 -23.84
CA ALA A 224 17.29 -8.58 -24.37
C ALA A 224 16.42 -7.56 -23.61
N ALA A 225 16.59 -7.45 -22.30
CA ALA A 225 15.91 -6.43 -21.49
C ALA A 225 16.43 -5.02 -21.81
N ALA A 226 17.75 -4.87 -22.03
CA ALA A 226 18.34 -3.61 -22.48
C ALA A 226 17.76 -3.16 -23.82
N ALA A 227 17.69 -4.06 -24.80
CA ALA A 227 17.07 -3.78 -26.10
C ALA A 227 15.58 -3.42 -25.99
N ALA A 228 14.85 -4.05 -25.07
CA ALA A 228 13.43 -3.77 -24.84
C ALA A 228 13.18 -2.43 -24.14
N THR A 229 13.94 -2.11 -23.09
CA THR A 229 13.68 -0.98 -22.20
C THR A 229 14.47 0.28 -22.54
N GLY A 230 15.58 0.16 -23.26
CA GLY A 230 16.56 1.23 -23.51
C GLY A 230 17.55 1.46 -22.36
N LEU A 231 17.43 0.72 -21.25
CA LEU A 231 18.45 0.72 -20.18
C LEU A 231 19.77 0.16 -20.71
N ALA A 232 20.88 0.56 -20.11
CA ALA A 232 22.17 -0.03 -20.45
C ALA A 232 22.23 -1.50 -19.97
N GLU A 233 22.76 -2.39 -20.80
CA GLU A 233 23.10 -3.75 -20.36
C GLU A 233 24.08 -3.69 -19.18
N GLY A 234 23.88 -4.56 -18.19
CA GLY A 234 24.68 -4.57 -16.97
C GLY A 234 24.18 -3.62 -15.88
N THR A 235 23.19 -2.76 -16.12
CA THR A 235 22.60 -1.91 -15.07
C THR A 235 22.14 -2.77 -13.89
N PRO A 236 22.59 -2.49 -12.64
CA PRO A 236 22.19 -3.23 -11.46
C PRO A 236 20.68 -3.18 -11.22
N VAL A 237 20.07 -4.34 -10.95
CA VAL A 237 18.68 -4.47 -10.50
C VAL A 237 18.68 -4.81 -9.02
N ILE A 238 18.00 -3.98 -8.24
CA ILE A 238 17.99 -4.03 -6.78
C ILE A 238 16.57 -4.38 -6.30
N ALA A 239 16.46 -5.24 -5.29
CA ALA A 239 15.18 -5.53 -4.64
C ALA A 239 14.70 -4.31 -3.84
N ALA A 240 13.46 -3.84 -4.09
CA ALA A 240 12.80 -2.88 -3.23
C ALA A 240 11.57 -3.50 -2.56
N GLY A 241 10.38 -3.45 -3.15
CA GLY A 241 9.26 -4.19 -2.55
C GLY A 241 7.87 -3.63 -2.74
N GLY A 242 6.97 -3.99 -1.82
CA GLY A 242 5.58 -3.56 -1.87
C GLY A 242 5.41 -2.03 -1.83
N ASP A 243 4.45 -1.54 -2.59
CA ASP A 243 4.18 -0.11 -2.79
C ASP A 243 3.98 0.67 -1.49
N GLY A 244 3.21 0.13 -0.53
CA GLY A 244 2.99 0.77 0.77
C GLY A 244 4.27 0.87 1.61
N GLN A 245 5.10 -0.20 1.66
CA GLN A 245 6.37 -0.17 2.38
C GLN A 245 7.38 0.76 1.68
N CYS A 246 7.44 0.73 0.34
CA CYS A 246 8.25 1.66 -0.44
C CYS A 246 7.81 3.11 -0.19
N ALA A 247 6.50 3.37 -0.17
CA ALA A 247 5.99 4.72 0.13
C ALA A 247 6.37 5.19 1.53
N GLY A 248 6.27 4.31 2.54
CA GLY A 248 6.75 4.60 3.89
C GLY A 248 8.25 4.94 3.95
N LEU A 249 9.08 4.23 3.17
CA LEU A 249 10.50 4.55 3.02
C LEU A 249 10.71 5.89 2.29
N GLY A 250 9.95 6.13 1.22
CA GLY A 250 10.03 7.35 0.41
C GLY A 250 9.54 8.62 1.12
N VAL A 251 8.91 8.49 2.28
CA VAL A 251 8.58 9.62 3.18
C VAL A 251 9.39 9.59 4.49
N ASN A 252 10.43 8.76 4.54
CA ASN A 252 11.31 8.63 5.70
C ASN A 252 10.58 8.22 7.00
N ALA A 253 9.57 7.36 6.88
CA ALA A 253 8.77 6.87 8.02
C ALA A 253 9.27 5.53 8.59
N MET A 254 10.39 4.96 8.08
CA MET A 254 10.94 3.70 8.57
C MET A 254 11.87 3.91 9.77
N ARG A 255 11.39 4.62 10.77
CA ARG A 255 12.09 4.95 12.02
C ARG A 255 11.11 5.16 13.16
N ASP A 256 11.61 5.09 14.39
CA ASP A 256 10.80 5.23 15.61
C ASP A 256 9.95 6.52 15.57
N GLY A 257 8.69 6.38 15.94
CA GLY A 257 7.78 7.49 16.18
C GLY A 257 7.21 8.16 14.93
N VAL A 258 7.64 7.80 13.72
CA VAL A 258 7.12 8.40 12.49
C VAL A 258 6.04 7.52 11.88
N VAL A 259 4.85 8.09 11.70
CA VAL A 259 3.72 7.45 11.03
C VAL A 259 3.69 7.86 9.56
N TYR A 260 3.69 6.90 8.67
CA TYR A 260 3.29 7.05 7.29
C TYR A 260 1.77 7.13 7.20
N LEU A 261 1.22 8.20 6.62
CA LEU A 261 -0.21 8.39 6.43
C LEU A 261 -0.52 8.58 4.95
N ASN A 262 -1.09 7.56 4.31
CA ASN A 262 -1.56 7.67 2.94
C ASN A 262 -3.08 7.92 2.91
N LEU A 263 -3.48 9.12 2.54
CA LEU A 263 -4.86 9.53 2.29
C LEU A 263 -5.18 9.32 0.81
N GLY A 264 -5.12 8.07 0.36
CA GLY A 264 -5.41 7.61 -1.00
C GLY A 264 -6.82 7.07 -1.16
N THR A 265 -7.04 6.20 -2.17
CA THR A 265 -8.30 5.46 -2.37
C THR A 265 -8.71 4.75 -1.09
N ALA A 266 -7.80 4.02 -0.46
CA ALA A 266 -7.84 3.58 0.91
C ALA A 266 -7.05 4.54 1.81
N ILE A 267 -7.29 4.53 3.12
CA ILE A 267 -6.42 5.20 4.10
C ILE A 267 -5.49 4.16 4.69
N ILE A 268 -4.21 4.47 4.74
CA ILE A 268 -3.20 3.62 5.36
C ILE A 268 -2.44 4.46 6.39
N ALA A 269 -2.42 3.98 7.64
CA ALA A 269 -1.58 4.53 8.68
C ALA A 269 -0.58 3.45 9.12
N GLY A 270 0.69 3.67 8.83
CA GLY A 270 1.74 2.69 9.11
C GLY A 270 2.84 3.26 10.01
N ILE A 271 3.32 2.46 10.96
CA ILE A 271 4.43 2.81 11.85
C ILE A 271 5.49 1.71 11.85
N TRP A 272 6.76 2.12 11.90
CA TRP A 272 7.85 1.16 12.08
C TRP A 272 7.90 0.63 13.52
N SER A 273 8.21 -0.66 13.64
CA SER A 273 8.41 -1.36 14.92
C SER A 273 9.64 -2.26 14.84
N ARG A 274 10.39 -2.33 15.93
CA ARG A 274 11.52 -3.25 16.04
C ARG A 274 11.07 -4.71 16.07
N GLU A 275 9.95 -4.97 16.75
CA GLU A 275 9.41 -6.31 16.98
C GLU A 275 8.14 -6.57 16.14
N PRO A 276 7.84 -7.82 15.81
CA PRO A 276 6.65 -8.20 15.04
C PRO A 276 5.39 -8.21 15.92
N VAL A 277 4.92 -7.04 16.31
CA VAL A 277 3.68 -6.93 17.09
C VAL A 277 2.48 -7.24 16.20
N VAL A 278 1.70 -8.27 16.54
CA VAL A 278 0.45 -8.62 15.84
C VAL A 278 -0.76 -8.10 16.61
N GLY A 279 -1.76 -7.58 15.91
CA GLY A 279 -2.96 -6.99 16.48
C GLY A 279 -4.14 -6.96 15.52
N ALA A 280 -5.34 -6.67 16.03
CA ALA A 280 -6.54 -6.58 15.21
C ALA A 280 -6.61 -5.28 14.38
N PHE A 281 -5.92 -4.23 14.81
CA PHE A 281 -5.98 -2.92 14.17
C PHE A 281 -4.97 -2.72 13.03
N TRP A 282 -4.13 -3.72 12.73
CA TRP A 282 -3.12 -3.59 11.67
C TRP A 282 -2.69 -4.93 11.10
N ARG A 283 -2.04 -4.86 9.97
CA ARG A 283 -1.25 -5.94 9.38
C ARG A 283 0.21 -5.71 9.76
N THR A 284 0.89 -6.72 10.29
CA THR A 284 2.32 -6.65 10.54
C THR A 284 3.05 -7.10 9.28
N MET A 285 3.83 -6.20 8.71
CA MET A 285 4.58 -6.37 7.48
C MET A 285 6.07 -6.35 7.77
N THR A 286 6.89 -6.92 6.89
CA THR A 286 8.34 -6.74 6.95
C THR A 286 8.71 -5.29 6.55
N SER A 287 9.73 -4.72 7.21
CA SER A 287 10.22 -3.39 6.87
C SER A 287 11.05 -3.40 5.58
N PRO A 288 10.92 -2.37 4.71
CA PRO A 288 11.75 -2.24 3.51
C PRO A 288 13.24 -1.95 3.81
N THR A 289 13.57 -1.62 5.04
CA THR A 289 14.98 -1.49 5.46
C THR A 289 15.61 -2.84 5.78
N GLY A 290 14.79 -3.90 5.86
CA GLY A 290 15.20 -5.24 6.27
C GLY A 290 15.37 -5.42 7.78
N ASP A 291 15.31 -4.32 8.54
CA ASP A 291 15.35 -4.31 10.00
C ASP A 291 13.98 -3.91 10.52
N GLY A 292 13.46 -4.67 11.51
CA GLY A 292 12.14 -4.45 12.08
C GLY A 292 10.98 -4.77 11.13
N TYR A 293 9.85 -4.16 11.43
CA TYR A 293 8.54 -4.42 10.85
C TYR A 293 7.81 -3.12 10.59
N PHE A 294 6.74 -3.20 9.83
CA PHE A 294 5.87 -2.09 9.50
C PHE A 294 4.43 -2.48 9.85
N LEU A 295 3.85 -1.83 10.86
CA LEU A 295 2.49 -2.08 11.33
C LEU A 295 1.55 -1.15 10.57
N GLU A 296 0.65 -1.72 9.79
CA GLU A 296 -0.14 -1.01 8.80
C GLU A 296 -1.64 -1.17 9.07
N ALA A 297 -2.27 -0.13 9.63
CA ALA A 297 -3.72 0.00 9.75
C ALA A 297 -4.31 0.46 8.41
N VAL A 298 -5.46 -0.12 8.02
CA VAL A 298 -6.04 0.10 6.68
C VAL A 298 -7.55 0.29 6.76
N GLN A 299 -8.03 1.43 6.25
CA GLN A 299 -9.44 1.67 5.97
C GLN A 299 -9.67 1.54 4.47
N ARG A 300 -10.55 0.63 4.04
CA ARG A 300 -10.81 0.33 2.62
C ARG A 300 -11.32 1.53 1.81
N ALA A 301 -12.04 2.44 2.44
CA ALA A 301 -12.67 3.58 1.80
C ALA A 301 -12.15 4.90 2.41
N GLY A 302 -11.14 5.48 1.79
CA GLY A 302 -10.61 6.81 2.06
C GLY A 302 -11.16 7.83 1.06
N VAL A 303 -10.32 8.32 0.14
CA VAL A 303 -10.77 9.18 -0.97
C VAL A 303 -11.83 8.49 -1.84
N TYR A 304 -11.90 7.15 -1.82
CA TYR A 304 -12.99 6.41 -2.45
C TYR A 304 -14.35 6.80 -1.86
N PHE A 305 -14.47 6.89 -0.52
CA PHE A 305 -15.70 7.37 0.12
C PHE A 305 -15.99 8.82 -0.24
N VAL A 306 -14.99 9.69 -0.23
CA VAL A 306 -15.13 11.10 -0.58
C VAL A 306 -15.65 11.26 -2.02
N ASN A 307 -15.06 10.54 -2.97
CA ASN A 307 -15.47 10.56 -4.37
C ASN A 307 -16.89 10.03 -4.56
N TRP A 308 -17.23 8.90 -3.93
CA TRP A 308 -18.57 8.35 -3.95
C TRP A 308 -19.59 9.33 -3.38
N PHE A 309 -19.26 10.00 -2.27
CA PHE A 309 -20.13 11.00 -1.67
C PHE A 309 -20.41 12.17 -2.62
N VAL A 310 -19.37 12.67 -3.28
CA VAL A 310 -19.50 13.76 -4.27
C VAL A 310 -20.34 13.33 -5.47
N ASP A 311 -20.11 12.12 -5.98
CA ASP A 311 -20.86 11.60 -7.13
C ASP A 311 -22.34 11.39 -6.80
N MET A 312 -22.67 10.94 -5.60
CA MET A 312 -24.04 10.65 -5.20
C MET A 312 -24.83 11.88 -4.75
N PHE A 313 -24.20 12.80 -4.02
CA PHE A 313 -24.93 13.84 -3.29
C PHE A 313 -24.59 15.26 -3.71
N ALA A 314 -23.46 15.50 -4.40
CA ALA A 314 -22.99 16.84 -4.71
C ALA A 314 -23.00 17.17 -6.22
N GLY A 315 -23.62 16.33 -7.06
CA GLY A 315 -23.74 16.55 -8.49
C GLY A 315 -22.56 16.01 -9.32
N GLY A 316 -21.70 15.17 -8.72
CA GLY A 316 -20.54 14.58 -9.38
C GLY A 316 -19.28 15.47 -9.34
N ARG A 317 -18.25 15.04 -10.08
CA ARG A 317 -16.90 15.62 -10.09
C ARG A 317 -16.48 16.31 -11.39
N PRO A 318 -17.40 16.77 -12.27
CA PRO A 318 -17.00 17.42 -13.51
C PRO A 318 -16.30 18.75 -13.26
N ASP A 319 -16.62 19.42 -12.13
CA ASP A 319 -15.97 20.66 -11.69
C ASP A 319 -15.15 20.39 -10.41
N PRO A 320 -13.82 20.49 -10.46
CA PRO A 320 -12.96 20.33 -9.28
C PRO A 320 -13.28 21.31 -8.13
N ALA A 321 -13.90 22.46 -8.40
CA ALA A 321 -14.31 23.43 -7.38
C ALA A 321 -15.35 22.88 -6.41
N ILE A 322 -15.98 21.73 -6.70
CA ILE A 322 -16.91 21.04 -5.79
C ILE A 322 -16.22 20.66 -4.48
N PHE A 323 -14.97 20.20 -4.51
CA PHE A 323 -14.22 19.84 -3.29
C PHE A 323 -13.96 21.07 -2.44
N ASP A 324 -13.53 22.20 -3.03
CA ASP A 324 -13.32 23.45 -2.30
C ASP A 324 -14.62 23.99 -1.67
N ARG A 325 -15.76 23.82 -2.36
CA ARG A 325 -17.07 24.18 -1.82
C ARG A 325 -17.42 23.33 -0.60
N LEU A 326 -17.31 21.99 -0.72
CA LEU A 326 -17.63 21.08 0.37
C LEU A 326 -16.70 21.26 1.58
N GLU A 327 -15.41 21.53 1.34
CA GLU A 327 -14.48 21.86 2.42
C GLU A 327 -14.88 23.13 3.19
N ARG A 328 -15.27 24.21 2.47
CA ARG A 328 -15.75 25.44 3.13
C ARG A 328 -17.03 25.22 3.91
N GLU A 329 -18.01 24.50 3.33
CA GLU A 329 -19.26 24.16 4.00
C GLU A 329 -19.01 23.32 5.26
N ALA A 330 -18.17 22.29 5.16
CA ALA A 330 -17.82 21.40 6.27
C ALA A 330 -16.97 22.11 7.35
N ALA A 331 -16.11 23.05 6.96
CA ALA A 331 -15.29 23.82 7.91
C ALA A 331 -16.17 24.74 8.80
N ALA A 332 -17.33 25.16 8.30
CA ALA A 332 -18.28 25.97 9.08
C ALA A 332 -19.12 25.14 10.08
N VAL A 333 -19.13 23.82 9.95
CA VAL A 333 -19.84 22.90 10.85
C VAL A 333 -18.95 22.61 12.08
N PRO A 334 -19.49 22.54 13.31
CA PRO A 334 -18.70 22.21 14.49
C PRO A 334 -18.23 20.77 14.52
N ILE A 335 -17.23 20.46 15.35
CA ILE A 335 -16.79 19.08 15.63
C ILE A 335 -17.98 18.28 16.16
N GLY A 336 -18.18 17.09 15.57
CA GLY A 336 -19.32 16.21 15.89
C GLY A 336 -20.55 16.46 15.03
N SER A 337 -20.44 17.30 13.98
CA SER A 337 -21.43 17.50 12.92
C SER A 337 -22.86 17.64 13.45
N ASP A 338 -23.02 18.42 14.52
CA ASP A 338 -24.30 18.65 15.25
C ASP A 338 -25.04 17.35 15.60
N GLY A 339 -24.29 16.29 15.89
CA GLY A 339 -24.85 15.00 16.30
C GLY A 339 -24.93 13.95 15.20
N LEU A 340 -24.70 14.32 13.93
CA LEU A 340 -24.64 13.38 12.82
C LEU A 340 -23.36 12.53 12.90
N LEU A 341 -23.51 11.21 12.84
CA LEU A 341 -22.41 10.24 12.81
C LEU A 341 -22.41 9.48 11.48
N ALA A 342 -21.23 9.08 11.00
CA ALA A 342 -21.08 8.29 9.78
C ALA A 342 -20.34 6.98 10.02
N GLY A 343 -20.75 5.90 9.34
CA GLY A 343 -19.96 4.72 9.10
C GLY A 343 -19.49 4.73 7.64
N THR A 344 -18.18 4.69 7.41
CA THR A 344 -17.61 4.89 6.06
C THR A 344 -17.26 3.58 5.33
N THR A 345 -17.75 2.44 5.82
CA THR A 345 -17.46 1.09 5.34
C THR A 345 -18.25 0.71 4.07
N LEU A 346 -18.11 1.50 2.99
CA LEU A 346 -18.84 1.29 1.71
C LEU A 346 -18.63 -0.10 1.09
N VAL A 347 -17.41 -0.60 1.18
CA VAL A 347 -16.95 -1.84 0.50
C VAL A 347 -16.33 -2.80 1.49
N GLY A 348 -16.92 -2.93 2.66
CA GLY A 348 -16.40 -3.72 3.77
C GLY A 348 -15.50 -2.91 4.70
N CYS A 349 -15.13 -3.52 5.81
CA CYS A 349 -14.24 -2.99 6.84
C CYS A 349 -12.97 -3.86 6.90
N MET A 350 -11.79 -3.24 6.93
CA MET A 350 -10.56 -3.92 7.32
C MET A 350 -10.36 -3.73 8.82
N ASP A 351 -9.40 -2.90 9.26
CA ASP A 351 -9.19 -2.69 10.69
C ASP A 351 -10.44 -2.07 11.36
N PRO A 352 -10.70 -2.43 12.61
CA PRO A 352 -10.24 -3.59 13.36
C PRO A 352 -11.12 -4.83 13.17
N HIS A 353 -12.19 -4.74 12.37
CA HIS A 353 -13.28 -5.71 12.35
C HIS A 353 -13.11 -6.80 11.28
N TRP A 354 -12.36 -6.53 10.21
CA TRP A 354 -12.07 -7.45 9.10
C TRP A 354 -13.35 -8.11 8.55
N ASP A 355 -14.39 -7.26 8.35
CA ASP A 355 -15.73 -7.68 7.94
C ASP A 355 -16.02 -7.21 6.49
N PRO A 356 -15.96 -8.09 5.50
CA PRO A 356 -16.22 -7.73 4.10
C PRO A 356 -17.71 -7.40 3.85
N SER A 357 -18.62 -7.80 4.75
CA SER A 357 -20.06 -7.52 4.61
C SER A 357 -20.46 -6.14 5.11
N ALA A 358 -19.58 -5.44 5.84
CA ALA A 358 -19.87 -4.12 6.39
C ALA A 358 -20.28 -3.10 5.31
N ARG A 359 -21.22 -2.23 5.64
CA ARG A 359 -21.77 -1.20 4.75
C ARG A 359 -21.77 0.16 5.43
N ALA A 360 -21.76 1.23 4.62
CA ALA A 360 -21.80 2.59 5.10
C ALA A 360 -23.14 2.95 5.72
N SER A 361 -23.13 3.92 6.64
CA SER A 361 -24.33 4.41 7.32
C SER A 361 -24.20 5.88 7.74
N PHE A 362 -25.33 6.56 7.88
CA PHE A 362 -25.45 7.85 8.58
C PHE A 362 -26.49 7.72 9.68
N ILE A 363 -26.17 8.19 10.89
CA ILE A 363 -27.00 8.04 12.09
C ILE A 363 -27.20 9.40 12.75
N GLY A 364 -28.41 9.66 13.24
CA GLY A 364 -28.73 10.90 13.97
C GLY A 364 -29.06 12.06 13.03
N MET A 365 -29.62 11.80 11.85
CA MET A 365 -30.05 12.83 10.90
C MET A 365 -31.13 13.73 11.50
N HIS A 366 -30.99 15.04 11.26
CA HIS A 366 -31.95 16.08 11.67
C HIS A 366 -32.22 17.03 10.47
N PRO A 367 -33.40 17.64 10.34
CA PRO A 367 -33.74 18.54 9.22
C PRO A 367 -32.82 19.76 9.07
N SER A 368 -32.07 20.15 10.10
CA SER A 368 -31.09 21.25 10.02
C SER A 368 -29.79 20.86 9.39
N HIS A 369 -29.51 19.55 9.20
CA HIS A 369 -28.25 19.10 8.62
C HIS A 369 -28.22 19.45 7.13
N THR A 370 -27.11 20.03 6.72
CA THR A 370 -26.78 20.36 5.31
C THR A 370 -25.80 19.37 4.74
N LEU A 371 -25.51 19.47 3.43
CA LEU A 371 -24.52 18.65 2.76
C LEU A 371 -23.13 18.76 3.44
N GLY A 372 -22.77 19.95 3.94
CA GLY A 372 -21.54 20.16 4.70
C GLY A 372 -21.46 19.31 5.99
N HIS A 373 -22.57 19.08 6.68
CA HIS A 373 -22.61 18.19 7.85
C HIS A 373 -22.32 16.73 7.48
N PHE A 374 -22.94 16.23 6.42
CA PHE A 374 -22.71 14.85 5.94
C PHE A 374 -21.27 14.64 5.47
N TYR A 375 -20.74 15.60 4.72
CA TYR A 375 -19.34 15.54 4.27
C TYR A 375 -18.37 15.53 5.45
N ARG A 376 -18.59 16.45 6.41
CA ARG A 376 -17.80 16.52 7.64
C ARG A 376 -17.89 15.24 8.47
N ALA A 377 -19.08 14.71 8.71
CA ALA A 377 -19.29 13.47 9.46
C ALA A 377 -18.52 12.29 8.84
N GLY A 378 -18.47 12.21 7.50
CA GLY A 378 -17.64 11.23 6.80
C GLY A 378 -16.16 11.41 7.07
N LEU A 379 -15.63 12.64 6.99
CA LEU A 379 -14.22 12.94 7.29
C LEU A 379 -13.91 12.68 8.78
N GLU A 380 -14.80 13.03 9.70
CA GLU A 380 -14.66 12.76 11.14
C GLU A 380 -14.59 11.27 11.45
N ALA A 381 -15.44 10.45 10.80
CA ALA A 381 -15.42 9.01 10.98
C ALA A 381 -14.10 8.38 10.56
N MET A 382 -13.57 8.74 9.39
CA MET A 382 -12.27 8.26 8.90
C MET A 382 -11.11 8.75 9.76
N THR A 383 -11.15 10.01 10.19
CA THR A 383 -10.17 10.61 11.10
C THR A 383 -10.10 9.86 12.42
N LEU A 384 -11.26 9.59 13.04
CA LEU A 384 -11.34 8.92 14.34
C LEU A 384 -10.96 7.45 14.25
N GLN A 385 -11.18 6.78 13.14
CA GLN A 385 -10.68 5.41 12.95
C GLN A 385 -9.16 5.40 12.89
N THR A 386 -8.53 6.34 12.19
CA THR A 386 -7.07 6.52 12.21
C THR A 386 -6.58 6.81 13.64
N ALA A 387 -7.22 7.71 14.36
CA ALA A 387 -6.85 8.03 15.75
C ALA A 387 -6.92 6.81 16.68
N ARG A 388 -7.96 5.98 16.55
CA ARG A 388 -8.09 4.74 17.34
C ARG A 388 -7.02 3.72 17.01
N ALA A 389 -6.67 3.55 15.73
CA ALA A 389 -5.58 2.66 15.33
C ALA A 389 -4.24 3.09 15.95
N LEU A 390 -3.93 4.39 15.96
CA LEU A 390 -2.73 4.93 16.59
C LEU A 390 -2.75 4.77 18.12
N GLU A 391 -3.92 4.93 18.75
CA GLU A 391 -4.06 4.71 20.20
C GLU A 391 -3.86 3.24 20.57
N GLU A 392 -4.38 2.32 19.76
CA GLU A 392 -4.12 0.89 19.96
C GLU A 392 -2.62 0.56 19.77
N MET A 393 -1.95 1.19 18.81
CA MET A 393 -0.49 1.07 18.65
C MET A 393 0.25 1.57 19.90
N ARG A 394 -0.20 2.68 20.52
CA ARG A 394 0.37 3.17 21.80
C ARG A 394 0.20 2.17 22.94
N SER A 395 -0.97 1.51 23.03
CA SER A 395 -1.22 0.48 24.06
C SER A 395 -0.27 -0.72 23.94
N HIS A 396 0.31 -0.92 22.74
CA HIS A 396 1.30 -1.97 22.45
C HIS A 396 2.76 -1.45 22.51
N GLY A 397 2.99 -0.28 23.12
CA GLY A 397 4.33 0.25 23.38
C GLY A 397 4.96 1.04 22.24
N LEU A 398 4.21 1.32 21.16
CA LEU A 398 4.66 2.19 20.08
C LEU A 398 4.39 3.66 20.46
N SER A 399 5.19 4.58 19.92
CA SER A 399 5.13 6.00 20.30
C SER A 399 4.94 6.89 19.06
N PRO A 400 3.75 6.90 18.40
CA PRO A 400 3.50 7.81 17.29
C PRO A 400 3.70 9.26 17.72
N ALA A 401 4.68 9.96 17.12
CA ALA A 401 5.07 11.31 17.50
C ALA A 401 4.89 12.32 16.37
N GLN A 402 5.00 11.92 15.12
CA GLN A 402 4.76 12.73 13.93
C GLN A 402 4.18 11.88 12.81
N MET A 403 3.42 12.50 11.91
CA MET A 403 2.89 11.83 10.72
C MET A 403 3.44 12.48 9.46
N VAL A 404 3.72 11.68 8.44
CA VAL A 404 4.03 12.19 7.09
C VAL A 404 2.91 11.76 6.15
N ALA A 405 2.13 12.74 5.67
CA ALA A 405 0.96 12.52 4.85
C ALA A 405 1.27 12.60 3.35
N ILE A 406 0.71 11.64 2.60
CA ILE A 406 0.70 11.61 1.13
C ILE A 406 -0.69 11.22 0.61
N GLY A 407 -0.82 11.16 -0.72
CA GLY A 407 -2.06 10.83 -1.40
C GLY A 407 -2.95 12.05 -1.66
N GLY A 408 -3.97 11.88 -2.49
CA GLY A 408 -4.84 12.98 -2.92
C GLY A 408 -5.57 13.68 -1.76
N GLY A 409 -5.98 12.92 -0.74
CA GLY A 409 -6.63 13.47 0.45
C GLY A 409 -5.72 14.34 1.32
N ALA A 410 -4.39 14.21 1.22
CA ALA A 410 -3.45 15.08 1.90
C ALA A 410 -3.48 16.54 1.39
N ASN A 411 -4.10 16.79 0.24
CA ASN A 411 -4.32 18.15 -0.26
C ASN A 411 -5.48 18.86 0.47
N SER A 412 -6.38 18.11 1.13
CA SER A 412 -7.45 18.68 1.95
C SER A 412 -6.87 19.30 3.23
N LYS A 413 -6.95 20.63 3.32
CA LYS A 413 -6.53 21.37 4.52
C LYS A 413 -7.41 21.05 5.72
N LEU A 414 -8.70 20.90 5.49
CA LEU A 414 -9.65 20.56 6.54
C LEU A 414 -9.34 19.16 7.09
N TRP A 415 -9.23 18.15 6.22
CA TRP A 415 -9.06 16.77 6.67
C TRP A 415 -7.73 16.54 7.39
N THR A 416 -6.62 17.07 6.84
CA THR A 416 -5.31 16.97 7.49
C THR A 416 -5.30 17.69 8.85
N LYS A 417 -5.96 18.85 8.97
CA LYS A 417 -6.13 19.54 10.26
C LYS A 417 -6.96 18.72 11.24
N MET A 418 -8.07 18.13 10.80
CA MET A 418 -8.90 17.26 11.65
C MET A 418 -8.12 16.06 12.18
N ILE A 419 -7.28 15.43 11.35
CA ILE A 419 -6.44 14.30 11.77
C ILE A 419 -5.38 14.76 12.79
N ALA A 420 -4.73 15.90 12.56
CA ALA A 420 -3.77 16.44 13.51
C ALA A 420 -4.43 16.72 14.86
N ASP A 421 -5.60 17.37 14.86
CA ASP A 421 -6.34 17.74 16.07
C ASP A 421 -6.83 16.51 16.84
N ALA A 422 -7.42 15.53 16.14
CA ALA A 422 -7.96 14.32 16.76
C ALA A 422 -6.87 13.41 17.34
N THR A 423 -5.69 13.38 16.73
CA THR A 423 -4.58 12.53 17.18
C THR A 423 -3.64 13.21 18.15
N GLY A 424 -3.61 14.55 18.16
CA GLY A 424 -2.64 15.36 18.87
C GLY A 424 -1.22 15.27 18.28
N ILE A 425 -1.09 14.87 17.02
CA ILE A 425 0.18 14.62 16.34
C ILE A 425 0.31 15.58 15.15
N SER A 426 1.45 16.25 15.00
CA SER A 426 1.72 17.09 13.83
C SER A 426 1.80 16.29 12.54
N ILE A 427 1.26 16.86 11.46
CA ILE A 427 1.29 16.26 10.12
C ILE A 427 2.28 17.05 9.26
N HIS A 428 3.22 16.33 8.67
CA HIS A 428 4.16 16.83 7.69
C HIS A 428 3.76 16.39 6.28
N LYS A 429 4.01 17.23 5.29
CA LYS A 429 3.90 16.88 3.88
C LYS A 429 5.25 17.00 3.22
N GLY A 430 5.64 15.98 2.46
CA GLY A 430 6.88 16.00 1.68
C GLY A 430 6.74 16.78 0.37
N HIS A 431 7.87 17.16 -0.23
CA HIS A 431 7.89 17.78 -1.55
C HIS A 431 7.50 16.80 -2.68
N ASN A 432 7.77 15.49 -2.48
CA ASN A 432 7.59 14.48 -3.51
C ASN A 432 6.25 13.74 -3.33
N ALA A 433 5.41 13.80 -4.36
CA ALA A 433 4.14 13.07 -4.40
C ALA A 433 4.31 11.56 -4.72
N GLU A 434 5.43 11.18 -5.35
CA GLU A 434 5.69 9.83 -5.87
C GLU A 434 6.50 8.99 -4.88
N ALA A 435 5.97 8.86 -3.66
CA ALA A 435 6.67 8.25 -2.52
C ALA A 435 7.08 6.78 -2.76
N SER A 436 6.23 5.96 -3.43
CA SER A 436 6.56 4.56 -3.72
C SER A 436 7.76 4.43 -4.65
N SER A 437 7.80 5.24 -5.71
CA SER A 437 8.95 5.29 -6.62
C SER A 437 10.21 5.80 -5.91
N LEU A 438 10.09 6.83 -5.05
CA LEU A 438 11.22 7.35 -4.30
C LEU A 438 11.77 6.31 -3.31
N GLY A 439 10.91 5.57 -2.61
CA GLY A 439 11.33 4.47 -1.72
C GLY A 439 12.04 3.34 -2.46
N ALA A 440 11.58 3.00 -3.67
CA ALA A 440 12.29 2.08 -4.54
C ALA A 440 13.67 2.66 -4.94
N ALA A 441 13.74 3.94 -5.31
CA ALA A 441 14.99 4.62 -5.65
C ALA A 441 15.97 4.69 -4.46
N ILE A 442 15.47 4.90 -3.23
CA ILE A 442 16.28 4.82 -2.00
C ILE A 442 16.87 3.41 -1.86
N SER A 443 16.06 2.35 -2.11
CA SER A 443 16.56 0.98 -2.10
C SER A 443 17.64 0.75 -3.18
N ALA A 444 17.46 1.32 -4.38
CA ALA A 444 18.48 1.28 -5.43
C ALA A 444 19.76 1.99 -5.01
N ALA A 445 19.66 3.19 -4.43
CA ALA A 445 20.79 3.99 -4.00
C ALA A 445 21.65 3.31 -2.92
N VAL A 446 20.99 2.66 -1.94
CA VAL A 446 21.67 1.83 -0.94
C VAL A 446 22.31 0.60 -1.59
N GLY A 447 21.57 -0.10 -2.47
CA GLY A 447 22.04 -1.34 -3.10
C GLY A 447 23.23 -1.17 -4.06
N ILE A 448 23.46 0.03 -4.58
CA ILE A 448 24.65 0.38 -5.39
C ILE A 448 25.74 1.10 -4.60
N GLY A 449 25.54 1.29 -3.27
CA GLY A 449 26.56 1.88 -2.37
C GLY A 449 26.65 3.40 -2.41
N TRP A 450 25.60 4.12 -2.83
CA TRP A 450 25.58 5.59 -2.70
C TRP A 450 25.51 6.07 -1.25
N PHE A 451 24.87 5.26 -0.42
CA PHE A 451 24.70 5.51 1.01
C PHE A 451 25.00 4.23 1.80
N GLU A 452 25.49 4.38 3.02
CA GLU A 452 25.84 3.27 3.90
C GLU A 452 24.60 2.59 4.52
N SER A 453 23.50 3.36 4.66
CA SER A 453 22.26 2.88 5.27
C SER A 453 21.01 3.45 4.63
N PHE A 454 19.86 2.79 4.88
CA PHE A 454 18.56 3.30 4.48
C PHE A 454 18.21 4.61 5.18
N ALA A 455 18.62 4.77 6.43
CA ALA A 455 18.37 6.00 7.19
C ALA A 455 19.11 7.20 6.55
N GLU A 456 20.40 7.05 6.25
CA GLU A 456 21.18 8.07 5.55
C GLU A 456 20.58 8.42 4.18
N ALA A 457 20.21 7.39 3.40
CA ALA A 457 19.61 7.59 2.08
C ALA A 457 18.26 8.32 2.17
N ALA A 458 17.39 7.91 3.11
CA ALA A 458 16.11 8.55 3.30
C ALA A 458 16.24 10.01 3.78
N ASP A 459 17.15 10.29 4.72
CA ASP A 459 17.41 11.66 5.17
C ASP A 459 17.96 12.56 4.03
N ALA A 460 18.79 12.01 3.14
CA ALA A 460 19.34 12.76 2.02
C ALA A 460 18.35 12.97 0.86
N MET A 461 17.43 12.02 0.64
CA MET A 461 16.56 11.99 -0.53
C MET A 461 15.13 12.47 -0.24
N THR A 462 14.77 12.75 1.02
CA THR A 462 13.45 13.26 1.39
C THR A 462 13.51 14.63 2.03
N SER A 463 12.42 15.41 1.95
CA SER A 463 12.33 16.72 2.60
C SER A 463 10.87 17.05 2.93
N ILE A 464 10.68 17.87 3.97
CA ILE A 464 9.38 18.36 4.42
C ILE A 464 9.12 19.71 3.80
N ALA A 465 7.93 19.89 3.19
CA ALA A 465 7.48 21.13 2.57
C ALA A 465 6.53 21.92 3.47
N GLU A 466 5.67 21.24 4.23
CA GLU A 466 4.61 21.86 5.05
C GLU A 466 4.45 21.07 6.36
N THR A 467 4.11 21.78 7.43
CA THR A 467 3.75 21.20 8.72
C THR A 467 2.42 21.75 9.21
N ILE A 468 1.54 20.87 9.68
CA ILE A 468 0.22 21.19 10.23
C ILE A 468 0.23 20.77 11.69
N GLU A 469 0.16 21.75 12.59
CA GLU A 469 0.18 21.52 14.02
C GLU A 469 -1.24 21.23 14.56
N PRO A 470 -1.41 20.36 15.57
CA PRO A 470 -2.67 20.14 16.25
C PRO A 470 -3.08 21.37 17.07
N ASP A 471 -4.40 21.59 17.18
CA ASP A 471 -4.97 22.55 18.15
C ASP A 471 -5.35 21.84 19.46
N PRO A 472 -4.59 21.99 20.53
CA PRO A 472 -4.86 21.30 21.79
C PRO A 472 -6.20 21.67 22.42
N ARG A 473 -6.78 22.84 22.07
CA ARG A 473 -8.10 23.29 22.59
C ARG A 473 -9.25 22.45 22.06
N SER A 474 -9.08 21.76 20.94
CA SER A 474 -10.09 20.90 20.32
C SER A 474 -10.10 19.48 20.90
N ARG A 475 -9.12 19.10 21.72
CA ARG A 475 -8.91 17.72 22.18
C ARG A 475 -10.11 17.12 22.88
N GLU A 476 -10.72 17.84 23.83
CA GLU A 476 -11.88 17.36 24.58
C GLU A 476 -13.07 17.04 23.65
N ALA A 477 -13.32 17.88 22.64
CA ALA A 477 -14.37 17.65 21.66
C ALA A 477 -14.12 16.41 20.80
N TRP A 478 -12.87 16.19 20.38
CA TRP A 478 -12.47 14.98 19.62
C TRP A 478 -12.58 13.72 20.45
N ASP A 479 -12.18 13.73 21.73
CA ASP A 479 -12.29 12.59 22.63
C ASP A 479 -13.76 12.22 22.91
N ALA A 480 -14.62 13.21 23.12
CA ALA A 480 -16.07 13.00 23.27
C ALA A 480 -16.69 12.42 21.98
N LEU A 481 -16.29 12.92 20.82
CA LEU A 481 -16.77 12.41 19.54
C LEU A 481 -16.26 10.97 19.29
N SER A 482 -15.01 10.69 19.61
CA SER A 482 -14.41 9.34 19.46
C SER A 482 -15.20 8.29 20.24
N ALA A 483 -15.58 8.60 21.48
CA ALA A 483 -16.37 7.70 22.31
C ALA A 483 -17.78 7.41 21.73
N ARG A 484 -18.37 8.38 21.03
CA ARG A 484 -19.67 8.22 20.33
C ARG A 484 -19.49 7.43 19.03
N GLN A 485 -18.49 7.81 18.22
CA GLN A 485 -18.19 7.22 16.91
C GLN A 485 -17.84 5.72 17.02
N ALA A 486 -17.16 5.30 18.09
CA ALA A 486 -16.85 3.90 18.37
C ALA A 486 -18.07 2.98 18.45
N LYS A 487 -19.25 3.54 18.74
CA LYS A 487 -20.52 2.80 18.86
C LYS A 487 -21.23 2.60 17.51
N VAL A 488 -20.80 3.29 16.45
CA VAL A 488 -21.48 3.25 15.13
C VAL A 488 -21.43 1.84 14.52
N PHE A 489 -20.23 1.24 14.41
CA PHE A 489 -20.11 -0.08 13.82
C PHE A 489 -20.90 -1.16 14.57
N PRO A 490 -20.78 -1.33 15.91
CA PRO A 490 -21.57 -2.30 16.65
C PRO A 490 -23.09 -2.06 16.54
N ALA A 491 -23.52 -0.78 16.49
CA ALA A 491 -24.93 -0.43 16.41
C ALA A 491 -25.55 -0.67 15.03
N THR A 492 -24.75 -0.81 13.98
CA THR A 492 -25.26 -0.94 12.60
C THR A 492 -24.99 -2.32 11.99
N GLN A 493 -24.12 -3.15 12.59
CA GLN A 493 -23.73 -4.45 12.02
C GLN A 493 -24.91 -5.42 11.78
N PHE A 494 -26.02 -5.30 12.52
CA PHE A 494 -27.22 -6.09 12.30
C PHE A 494 -27.83 -5.89 10.90
N ALA A 495 -27.53 -4.75 10.26
CA ALA A 495 -28.11 -4.41 8.94
C ALA A 495 -27.47 -5.19 7.77
N TRP A 496 -26.31 -5.82 7.99
CA TRP A 496 -25.59 -6.58 6.95
C TRP A 496 -25.08 -7.94 7.41
N ARG A 497 -25.14 -8.26 8.70
CA ARG A 497 -24.88 -9.61 9.22
C ARG A 497 -26.21 -10.37 9.33
N ASN A 498 -26.33 -11.48 8.61
CA ASN A 498 -27.44 -12.41 8.74
C ASN A 498 -27.31 -13.25 10.01
#